data_3ab8e063956e7f665068a1688368233d
#
_entry.id   3ab8e063956e7f665068a1688368233d
#
_cell.length_a   1.000
_cell.length_b   1.000
_cell.length_c   1.000
_cell.angle_alpha   90.00
_cell.angle_beta   90.00
_cell.angle_gamma   90.00
#
_symmetry.space_group_name_H-M   'P 1'
#
loop_
_entity.id
_entity.type
_entity.pdbx_description
1 polymer ?
#
loop_
_entity_poly.entity_id
_entity_poly.type
_entity_poly.pdbx_seq_one_letter_code
_entity_poly.pdbx_strand_id
1 'polypeptide(L)'
;MTAKYKFEGDKIDWVEIDDPTQPYPCKYSMATLGADPKTGRLDLIVKWPPNSYCHFHRHVADTSIMVLEGEQHIIEINDDGSEGEHKVRPAGTYVMSPGGEAHMEYGGPEGATVLFSLYAGDGPVFETLDKDMNILDAATVAEMAATPTLEPRE
;
A
#
# COMPACT_ATOMS: atom_id res chain seq x y z
N MET A 1 3.45 7.75 -33.13
CA MET A 1 3.07 8.24 -31.77
C MET A 1 2.83 7.04 -30.87
N THR A 2 3.59 6.91 -29.83
CA THR A 2 3.29 5.95 -28.79
C THR A 2 2.16 6.51 -27.95
N ALA A 3 1.04 5.80 -27.88
CA ALA A 3 -0.03 6.12 -26.93
C ALA A 3 0.57 6.04 -25.52
N LYS A 4 0.62 7.15 -24.83
CA LYS A 4 1.00 7.15 -23.43
C LYS A 4 -0.19 6.61 -22.64
N TYR A 5 0.00 5.49 -21.97
CA TYR A 5 -0.94 5.06 -20.95
C TYR A 5 -1.03 6.15 -19.89
N LYS A 6 -2.22 6.59 -19.60
CA LYS A 6 -2.50 7.51 -18.51
C LYS A 6 -3.45 6.82 -17.54
N PHE A 7 -3.01 6.70 -16.31
CA PHE A 7 -3.90 6.25 -15.25
C PHE A 7 -4.89 7.36 -14.90
N GLU A 8 -6.17 7.05 -14.97
CA GLU A 8 -7.25 7.98 -14.61
C GLU A 8 -7.93 7.48 -13.35
N GLY A 9 -7.63 8.13 -12.23
CA GLY A 9 -8.17 7.78 -10.92
C GLY A 9 -9.48 8.45 -10.55
N ASP A 10 -10.09 9.20 -11.46
CA ASP A 10 -11.28 10.02 -11.17
C ASP A 10 -12.53 9.19 -10.85
N LYS A 11 -12.54 7.92 -11.25
CA LYS A 11 -13.66 6.98 -11.00
C LYS A 11 -13.43 6.12 -9.76
N ILE A 12 -12.34 6.34 -9.06
CA ILE A 12 -12.00 5.62 -7.84
C ILE A 12 -12.54 6.40 -6.65
N ASP A 13 -13.30 5.73 -5.81
CA ASP A 13 -13.79 6.31 -4.56
C ASP A 13 -12.71 6.17 -3.49
N TRP A 14 -11.84 7.19 -3.43
CA TRP A 14 -10.70 7.22 -2.54
C TRP A 14 -11.11 7.44 -1.09
N VAL A 15 -10.55 6.64 -0.19
CA VAL A 15 -10.61 6.90 1.25
C VAL A 15 -9.33 7.65 1.64
N GLU A 16 -9.48 8.89 2.06
CA GLU A 16 -8.36 9.70 2.57
C GLU A 16 -8.07 9.36 4.02
N ILE A 17 -6.77 9.19 4.31
CA ILE A 17 -6.24 8.95 5.65
C ILE A 17 -5.23 10.05 5.94
N ASP A 18 -5.45 10.76 7.05
CA ASP A 18 -4.57 11.82 7.52
C ASP A 18 -4.42 11.65 9.04
N ASP A 19 -3.24 11.28 9.48
CA ASP A 19 -2.96 11.03 10.89
C ASP A 19 -1.87 11.99 11.41
N PRO A 20 -2.28 13.15 11.97
CA PRO A 20 -1.33 14.13 12.48
C PRO A 20 -0.64 13.69 13.79
N THR A 21 -1.03 12.57 14.40
CA THR A 21 -0.42 12.06 15.62
C THR A 21 0.90 11.35 15.38
N GLN A 22 1.21 11.00 14.14
CA GLN A 22 2.47 10.34 13.80
C GLN A 22 3.65 11.32 13.81
N PRO A 23 4.86 10.85 14.10
CA PRO A 23 6.06 11.70 14.11
C PRO A 23 6.59 12.03 12.69
N TYR A 24 5.88 11.64 11.66
CA TYR A 24 6.17 11.89 10.24
C TYR A 24 4.88 12.32 9.51
N PRO A 25 4.98 12.94 8.32
CA PRO A 25 3.78 13.31 7.55
C PRO A 25 3.02 12.06 7.08
N CYS A 26 1.99 11.66 7.82
CA CYS A 26 1.18 10.48 7.53
C CYS A 26 -0.11 10.89 6.82
N LYS A 27 -0.05 10.92 5.50
CA LYS A 27 -1.21 11.25 4.65
C LYS A 27 -1.16 10.44 3.36
N TYR A 28 -2.23 9.73 3.09
CA TYR A 28 -2.38 8.93 1.88
C TYR A 28 -3.86 8.66 1.59
N SER A 29 -4.13 8.17 0.41
CA SER A 29 -5.46 7.71 0.02
C SER A 29 -5.37 6.27 -0.45
N MET A 30 -6.42 5.50 -0.22
CA MET A 30 -6.49 4.12 -0.65
C MET A 30 -7.88 3.73 -1.12
N ALA A 31 -7.95 2.70 -1.93
CA ALA A 31 -9.19 2.12 -2.39
C ALA A 31 -9.05 0.61 -2.57
N THR A 32 -10.04 -0.14 -2.14
CA THR A 32 -10.16 -1.56 -2.44
C THR A 32 -10.76 -1.70 -3.84
N LEU A 33 -9.99 -2.21 -4.79
CA LEU A 33 -10.45 -2.44 -6.16
C LEU A 33 -11.20 -3.76 -6.29
N GLY A 34 -10.80 -4.77 -5.55
CA GLY A 34 -11.44 -6.06 -5.51
C GLY A 34 -10.97 -6.86 -4.30
N ALA A 35 -11.86 -7.64 -3.72
CA ALA A 35 -11.55 -8.53 -2.60
C ALA A 35 -12.36 -9.80 -2.69
N ASP A 36 -11.69 -10.94 -2.58
CA ASP A 36 -12.34 -12.25 -2.56
C ASP A 36 -11.88 -13.05 -1.33
N PRO A 37 -12.69 -13.06 -0.26
CA PRO A 37 -12.36 -13.82 0.95
C PRO A 37 -12.20 -15.33 0.72
N LYS A 38 -12.80 -15.88 -0.33
CA LYS A 38 -12.72 -17.31 -0.63
C LYS A 38 -11.35 -17.73 -1.13
N THR A 39 -10.73 -16.87 -1.97
CA THR A 39 -9.39 -17.12 -2.51
C THR A 39 -8.29 -16.43 -1.72
N GLY A 40 -8.65 -15.49 -0.83
CA GLY A 40 -7.69 -14.67 -0.07
C GLY A 40 -7.05 -13.58 -0.91
N ARG A 41 -7.65 -13.21 -2.04
CA ARG A 41 -7.15 -12.17 -2.94
C ARG A 41 -7.67 -10.79 -2.56
N LEU A 42 -6.77 -9.82 -2.57
CA LEU A 42 -7.08 -8.40 -2.43
C LEU A 42 -6.30 -7.61 -3.48
N ASP A 43 -7.02 -6.79 -4.25
CA ASP A 43 -6.42 -5.79 -5.12
C ASP A 43 -6.69 -4.41 -4.51
N LEU A 44 -5.62 -3.68 -4.21
CA LEU A 44 -5.62 -2.41 -3.50
C LEU A 44 -4.84 -1.37 -4.29
N ILE A 45 -5.34 -0.15 -4.36
CA ILE A 45 -4.59 0.98 -4.91
C ILE A 45 -4.34 2.02 -3.83
N VAL A 46 -3.12 2.53 -3.77
CA VAL A 46 -2.70 3.54 -2.79
C VAL A 46 -2.08 4.72 -3.51
N LYS A 47 -2.39 5.91 -3.02
CA LYS A 47 -1.86 7.16 -3.56
C LYS A 47 -1.30 8.00 -2.41
N TRP A 48 -0.05 8.41 -2.56
CA TRP A 48 0.63 9.30 -1.61
C TRP A 48 0.82 10.69 -2.23
N PRO A 49 0.48 11.77 -1.48
CA PRO A 49 0.96 13.10 -1.84
C PRO A 49 2.49 13.18 -1.80
N PRO A 50 3.10 14.22 -2.41
CA PRO A 50 4.54 14.40 -2.34
C PRO A 50 5.10 14.35 -0.91
N ASN A 51 6.14 13.56 -0.71
CA ASN A 51 6.88 13.39 0.54
C ASN A 51 6.01 12.97 1.76
N SER A 52 4.90 12.29 1.50
CA SER A 52 3.98 11.80 2.53
C SER A 52 4.07 10.29 2.66
N TYR A 53 3.89 9.81 3.90
CA TYR A 53 4.00 8.40 4.29
C TYR A 53 2.62 7.79 4.54
N CYS A 54 2.52 6.46 4.43
CA CYS A 54 1.48 5.71 5.11
C CYS A 54 1.96 5.29 6.51
N HIS A 55 1.09 4.67 7.30
CA HIS A 55 1.46 4.14 8.61
C HIS A 55 2.57 3.09 8.48
N PHE A 56 3.45 3.03 9.46
CA PHE A 56 4.46 1.98 9.55
C PHE A 56 3.77 0.62 9.60
N HIS A 57 4.14 -0.27 8.69
CA HIS A 57 3.44 -1.54 8.52
C HIS A 57 4.34 -2.64 7.97
N ARG A 58 3.79 -3.84 7.99
CA ARG A 58 4.35 -5.02 7.35
C ARG A 58 3.27 -5.67 6.49
N HIS A 59 3.59 -6.00 5.23
CA HIS A 59 2.77 -6.89 4.43
C HIS A 59 3.02 -8.32 4.89
N VAL A 60 1.98 -9.00 5.30
CA VAL A 60 2.06 -10.41 5.73
C VAL A 60 1.83 -11.35 4.56
N ALA A 61 1.05 -10.90 3.58
CA ALA A 61 0.68 -11.67 2.40
C ALA A 61 1.70 -11.56 1.28
N ASP A 62 1.72 -12.57 0.41
CA ASP A 62 2.39 -12.48 -0.88
C ASP A 62 1.83 -11.27 -1.66
N THR A 63 2.71 -10.43 -2.18
CA THR A 63 2.32 -9.15 -2.78
C THR A 63 2.99 -8.96 -4.13
N SER A 64 2.19 -8.57 -5.12
CA SER A 64 2.68 -8.01 -6.39
C SER A 64 2.41 -6.52 -6.41
N ILE A 65 3.38 -5.74 -6.89
CA ILE A 65 3.35 -4.28 -6.87
C ILE A 65 3.62 -3.75 -8.27
N MET A 66 2.77 -2.82 -8.72
CA MET A 66 3.01 -2.03 -9.93
C MET A 66 2.95 -0.55 -9.59
N VAL A 67 4.03 0.17 -9.81
CA VAL A 67 4.05 1.63 -9.67
C VAL A 67 3.46 2.27 -10.93
N LEU A 68 2.32 2.94 -10.78
CA LEU A 68 1.56 3.52 -11.89
C LEU A 68 1.98 4.95 -12.20
N GLU A 69 2.24 5.74 -11.15
CA GLU A 69 2.63 7.15 -11.26
C GLU A 69 3.64 7.50 -10.18
N GLY A 70 4.47 8.50 -10.46
CA GLY A 70 5.41 9.05 -9.49
C GLY A 70 6.53 8.10 -9.14
N GLU A 71 6.87 8.06 -7.87
CA GLU A 71 8.02 7.32 -7.35
C GLU A 71 7.73 6.80 -5.95
N GLN A 72 7.71 5.48 -5.79
CA GLN A 72 7.53 4.82 -4.49
C GLN A 72 8.89 4.68 -3.79
N HIS A 73 8.98 5.16 -2.57
CA HIS A 73 10.10 4.95 -1.68
C HIS A 73 9.76 3.98 -0.58
N ILE A 74 10.64 3.02 -0.32
CA ILE A 74 10.50 2.03 0.74
C ILE A 74 11.78 2.02 1.55
N ILE A 75 11.65 2.23 2.85
CA ILE A 75 12.74 2.11 3.81
C ILE A 75 12.49 0.88 4.66
N GLU A 76 13.32 -0.14 4.51
CA GLU A 76 13.26 -1.36 5.31
C GLU A 76 13.58 -1.02 6.77
N ILE A 77 12.80 -1.56 7.70
CA ILE A 77 13.03 -1.40 9.14
C ILE A 77 13.39 -2.76 9.71
N ASN A 78 14.59 -2.86 10.26
CA ASN A 78 15.11 -4.06 10.92
C ASN A 78 14.41 -4.30 12.27
N ASP A 79 14.52 -5.51 12.79
CA ASP A 79 13.89 -5.90 14.07
C ASP A 79 14.34 -5.06 15.26
N ASP A 80 15.54 -4.48 15.20
CA ASP A 80 16.06 -3.55 16.22
C ASP A 80 15.59 -2.09 16.03
N GLY A 81 14.76 -1.83 15.02
CA GLY A 81 14.24 -0.50 14.68
C GLY A 81 15.18 0.35 13.82
N SER A 82 16.37 -0.16 13.47
CA SER A 82 17.28 0.55 12.57
C SER A 82 16.79 0.50 11.12
N GLU A 83 17.13 1.53 10.34
CA GLU A 83 16.85 1.56 8.91
C GLU A 83 17.81 0.63 8.15
N GLY A 84 17.22 -0.19 7.27
CA GLY A 84 17.95 -1.04 6.34
C GLY A 84 18.04 -0.41 4.96
N GLU A 85 17.76 -1.21 3.92
CA GLU A 85 17.82 -0.76 2.53
C GLU A 85 16.73 0.29 2.22
N HIS A 86 17.12 1.33 1.48
CA HIS A 86 16.19 2.31 0.92
C HIS A 86 16.02 2.01 -0.58
N LYS A 87 14.84 1.54 -0.96
CA LYS A 87 14.48 1.23 -2.34
C LYS A 87 13.69 2.36 -2.96
N VAL A 88 14.01 2.72 -4.18
CA VAL A 88 13.31 3.74 -4.97
C VAL A 88 12.76 3.09 -6.22
N ARG A 89 11.45 3.16 -6.41
CA ARG A 89 10.75 2.51 -7.53
C ARG A 89 9.99 3.55 -8.36
N PRO A 90 10.50 3.91 -9.54
CA PRO A 90 9.81 4.84 -10.44
C PRO A 90 8.59 4.18 -11.10
N ALA A 91 7.73 4.99 -11.69
CA ALA A 91 6.59 4.52 -12.48
C ALA A 91 7.01 3.49 -13.54
N GLY A 92 6.24 2.43 -13.67
CA GLY A 92 6.54 1.28 -14.55
C GLY A 92 7.28 0.13 -13.85
N THR A 93 7.75 0.33 -12.62
CA THR A 93 8.38 -0.75 -11.84
C THR A 93 7.36 -1.80 -11.43
N TYR A 94 7.68 -3.07 -11.63
CA TYR A 94 6.93 -4.22 -11.16
C TYR A 94 7.79 -5.07 -10.22
N VAL A 95 7.23 -5.50 -9.10
CA VAL A 95 7.92 -6.32 -8.09
C VAL A 95 6.98 -7.39 -7.54
N MET A 96 7.51 -8.58 -7.28
CA MET A 96 6.88 -9.60 -6.46
C MET A 96 7.64 -9.73 -5.13
N SER A 97 6.91 -9.83 -4.03
CA SER A 97 7.48 -9.99 -2.68
C SER A 97 6.69 -11.02 -1.89
N PRO A 98 7.36 -11.94 -1.17
CA PRO A 98 6.67 -12.92 -0.33
C PRO A 98 6.03 -12.31 0.93
N GLY A 99 6.22 -11.03 1.20
CA GLY A 99 5.80 -10.40 2.44
C GLY A 99 6.77 -10.64 3.61
N GLY A 100 6.41 -10.14 4.79
CA GLY A 100 7.18 -10.31 6.02
C GLY A 100 8.13 -9.16 6.36
N GLU A 101 8.45 -8.28 5.41
CA GLU A 101 9.32 -7.13 5.65
C GLU A 101 8.51 -5.97 6.26
N ALA A 102 8.97 -5.48 7.41
CA ALA A 102 8.46 -4.24 7.97
C ALA A 102 9.13 -3.06 7.29
N HIS A 103 8.36 -2.04 6.91
CA HIS A 103 8.90 -0.90 6.18
C HIS A 103 8.11 0.39 6.41
N MET A 104 8.81 1.51 6.19
CA MET A 104 8.23 2.81 5.95
C MET A 104 8.09 3.02 4.44
N GLU A 105 6.96 3.53 3.99
CA GLU A 105 6.64 3.68 2.59
C GLU A 105 6.07 5.09 2.33
N TYR A 106 6.56 5.75 1.30
CA TYR A 106 6.15 7.12 0.99
C TYR A 106 6.23 7.45 -0.50
N GLY A 107 5.52 8.50 -0.89
CA GLY A 107 5.62 9.09 -2.23
C GLY A 107 6.82 10.00 -2.34
N GLY A 108 7.54 9.94 -3.47
CA GLY A 108 8.66 10.81 -3.76
C GLY A 108 8.26 12.27 -3.99
N PRO A 109 9.13 13.09 -4.63
CA PRO A 109 8.89 14.53 -4.78
C PRO A 109 7.60 14.90 -5.54
N GLU A 110 7.09 13.99 -6.36
CA GLU A 110 5.83 14.15 -7.11
C GLU A 110 4.71 13.25 -6.59
N GLY A 111 4.90 12.61 -5.44
CA GLY A 111 3.99 11.60 -4.90
C GLY A 111 4.19 10.24 -5.56
N ALA A 112 3.23 9.36 -5.36
CA ALA A 112 3.19 8.05 -6.00
C ALA A 112 1.77 7.49 -6.05
N THR A 113 1.48 6.68 -7.06
CA THR A 113 0.28 5.86 -7.14
C THR A 113 0.70 4.43 -7.44
N VAL A 114 0.30 3.49 -6.60
CA VAL A 114 0.77 2.11 -6.64
C VAL A 114 -0.40 1.13 -6.55
N LEU A 115 -0.38 0.13 -7.42
CA LEU A 115 -1.32 -1.00 -7.39
C LEU A 115 -0.66 -2.16 -6.65
N PHE A 116 -1.39 -2.71 -5.67
CA PHE A 116 -1.01 -3.90 -4.92
C PHE A 116 -1.99 -5.03 -5.21
N SER A 117 -1.47 -6.21 -5.51
CA SER A 117 -2.23 -7.45 -5.54
C SER A 117 -1.68 -8.38 -4.45
N LEU A 118 -2.54 -8.75 -3.49
CA LEU A 118 -2.14 -9.49 -2.30
C LEU A 118 -2.90 -10.81 -2.20
N TYR A 119 -2.23 -11.84 -1.66
CA TYR A 119 -2.82 -13.15 -1.40
C TYR A 119 -2.51 -13.55 0.04
N ALA A 120 -3.54 -13.55 0.87
CA ALA A 120 -3.40 -13.75 2.31
C ALA A 120 -3.95 -15.08 2.84
N GLY A 121 -4.66 -15.85 2.03
CA GLY A 121 -5.41 -16.97 2.53
C GLY A 121 -6.44 -16.51 3.58
N ASP A 122 -6.48 -17.15 4.74
CA ASP A 122 -7.40 -16.82 5.83
C ASP A 122 -6.81 -15.82 6.84
N GLY A 123 -5.53 -15.50 6.71
CA GLY A 123 -4.81 -14.64 7.65
C GLY A 123 -4.87 -13.15 7.33
N PRO A 124 -4.15 -12.34 8.10
CA PRO A 124 -4.06 -10.90 7.83
C PRO A 124 -3.28 -10.63 6.54
N VAL A 125 -3.64 -9.54 5.87
CA VAL A 125 -2.98 -9.04 4.67
C VAL A 125 -1.77 -8.20 5.05
N PHE A 126 -1.97 -7.30 6.01
CA PHE A 126 -0.94 -6.45 6.58
C PHE A 126 -1.21 -6.14 8.04
N GLU A 127 -0.15 -5.72 8.72
CA GLU A 127 -0.15 -5.37 10.12
C GLU A 127 0.41 -3.95 10.29
N THR A 128 -0.29 -3.10 11.01
CA THR A 128 0.20 -1.78 11.41
C THR A 128 1.03 -1.93 12.67
N LEU A 129 2.20 -1.32 12.71
CA LEU A 129 3.20 -1.49 13.76
C LEU A 129 3.48 -0.18 14.50
N ASP A 130 3.87 -0.27 15.75
CA ASP A 130 4.48 0.83 16.48
C ASP A 130 6.02 0.83 16.33
N LYS A 131 6.68 1.82 16.92
CA LYS A 131 8.13 1.96 16.86
C LYS A 131 8.91 0.78 17.49
N ASP A 132 8.26 0.01 18.35
CA ASP A 132 8.84 -1.14 19.04
C ASP A 132 8.43 -2.48 18.37
N MET A 133 7.89 -2.40 17.14
CA MET A 133 7.45 -3.53 16.33
C MET A 133 6.23 -4.27 16.88
N ASN A 134 5.49 -3.67 17.81
CA ASN A 134 4.22 -4.23 18.28
C ASN A 134 3.12 -4.03 17.26
N ILE A 135 2.28 -5.04 17.08
CA ILE A 135 1.14 -4.99 16.17
C ILE A 135 0.03 -4.16 16.82
N LEU A 136 -0.30 -3.02 16.20
CA LEU A 136 -1.38 -2.15 16.65
C LEU A 136 -2.72 -2.55 16.03
N ASP A 137 -2.69 -3.01 14.79
CA ASP A 137 -3.86 -3.42 14.03
C ASP A 137 -3.45 -4.41 12.94
N ALA A 138 -4.38 -5.28 12.56
CA ALA A 138 -4.19 -6.23 11.47
C ALA A 138 -5.47 -6.29 10.62
N ALA A 139 -5.34 -6.22 9.31
CA ALA A 139 -6.46 -6.25 8.37
C ALA A 139 -6.50 -7.60 7.63
N THR A 140 -7.70 -8.15 7.47
CA THR A 140 -7.97 -9.34 6.67
C THR A 140 -8.64 -8.99 5.34
N VAL A 141 -8.62 -9.92 4.38
CA VAL A 141 -9.32 -9.73 3.09
C VAL A 141 -10.82 -9.55 3.33
N ALA A 142 -11.41 -10.27 4.28
CA ALA A 142 -12.84 -10.17 4.61
C ALA A 142 -13.20 -8.76 5.14
N GLU A 143 -12.36 -8.19 6.00
CA GLU A 143 -12.56 -6.82 6.51
C GLU A 143 -12.46 -5.79 5.39
N MET A 144 -11.48 -5.93 4.49
CA MET A 144 -11.32 -5.04 3.34
C MET A 144 -12.48 -5.17 2.34
N ALA A 145 -13.04 -6.37 2.17
CA ALA A 145 -14.21 -6.62 1.32
C ALA A 145 -15.49 -5.96 1.86
N ALA A 146 -15.61 -5.77 3.17
CA ALA A 146 -16.76 -5.13 3.81
C ALA A 146 -16.81 -3.61 3.58
N THR A 147 -15.74 -3.01 3.04
CA THR A 147 -15.68 -1.57 2.74
C THR A 147 -15.35 -1.39 1.25
N PRO A 148 -16.30 -1.68 0.34
CA PRO A 148 -16.06 -1.53 -1.09
C PRO A 148 -15.87 -0.04 -1.43
N THR A 149 -14.81 0.27 -2.16
CA THR A 149 -14.47 1.62 -2.60
C THR A 149 -14.61 1.81 -4.10
N LEU A 150 -15.15 0.81 -4.79
CA LEU A 150 -15.57 0.91 -6.20
C LEU A 150 -17.03 0.51 -6.32
N GLU A 151 -17.75 1.24 -7.16
CA GLU A 151 -19.07 0.77 -7.60
C GLU A 151 -18.89 -0.54 -8.39
N PRO A 152 -19.80 -1.53 -8.19
CA PRO A 152 -19.78 -2.75 -8.98
C PRO A 152 -19.82 -2.41 -10.47
N ARG A 153 -18.89 -2.93 -11.22
CA ARG A 153 -18.99 -2.87 -12.69
C ARG A 153 -19.97 -3.94 -13.14
N GLU A 154 -20.99 -3.51 -13.86
CA GLU A 154 -21.86 -4.43 -14.58
C GLU A 154 -21.10 -5.19 -15.67
#